data_767001e807d865a1cf3e05e8d4dbed4b
#
_entry.id   767001e807d865a1cf3e05e8d4dbed4b
#
_cell.length_a   1.000
_cell.length_b   1.000
_cell.length_c   1.000
_cell.angle_alpha   90.00
_cell.angle_beta   90.00
_cell.angle_gamma   90.00
#
_symmetry.space_group_name_H-M   'P 1'
#
loop_
_entity.id
_entity.type
_entity.pdbx_description
1 polymer ?
#
loop_
_entity_poly.entity_id
_entity_poly.type
_entity_poly.pdbx_seq_one_letter_code
_entity_poly.pdbx_strand_id
1 'polypeptide(L)'
;MGSKALFYFGNAAVDQVRNTGWFVGQFVPAEQDLRHQTDVELKWGVHKDGEQRSHPWANGNATTISVLIQGALHVTFDVGGTPQVVTLRTEGDYVIFGPGAVHSWEAVGDTIVLSVRFPSVEVERPRMSSGG
;
A
#
# COMPACT_ATOMS: atom_id res chain seq x y z
N MET A 1 20.86 -13.93 20.25
CA MET A 1 20.54 -13.35 19.06
C MET A 1 20.26 -14.30 18.00
N GLY A 2 19.06 -14.41 17.56
CA GLY A 2 18.70 -15.27 16.50
C GLY A 2 19.03 -14.65 15.15
N SER A 3 19.28 -15.44 14.17
CA SER A 3 19.37 -14.96 12.80
C SER A 3 18.05 -15.25 12.13
N LYS A 4 17.79 -14.56 11.02
CA LYS A 4 16.59 -14.77 10.24
C LYS A 4 16.60 -16.17 9.66
N ALA A 5 15.42 -16.73 9.51
CA ALA A 5 15.25 -17.99 8.79
C ALA A 5 15.69 -17.79 7.34
N LEU A 6 15.99 -18.90 6.66
CA LEU A 6 16.40 -18.81 5.26
C LEU A 6 15.25 -18.47 4.33
N PHE A 7 14.03 -18.79 4.74
CA PHE A 7 12.84 -18.49 3.92
C PHE A 7 11.60 -18.43 4.81
N TYR A 8 10.56 -17.82 4.25
CA TYR A 8 9.24 -17.79 4.87
C TYR A 8 8.21 -18.06 3.77
N PHE A 9 7.21 -18.83 4.11
CA PHE A 9 6.11 -19.17 3.21
C PHE A 9 4.80 -18.74 3.87
N GLY A 10 4.02 -17.91 3.19
CA GLY A 10 2.78 -17.43 3.76
C GLY A 10 1.78 -17.04 2.68
N ASN A 11 0.67 -16.50 3.13
CA ASN A 11 -0.40 -16.03 2.26
C ASN A 11 -0.70 -14.58 2.63
N ALA A 12 -0.58 -13.69 1.67
CA ALA A 12 -0.75 -12.27 1.93
C ALA A 12 -2.15 -11.92 2.43
N ALA A 13 -3.17 -12.59 1.88
CA ALA A 13 -4.55 -12.32 2.29
C ALA A 13 -4.78 -12.70 3.76
N VAL A 14 -4.06 -13.69 4.25
CA VAL A 14 -4.14 -14.11 5.64
C VAL A 14 -3.25 -13.25 6.52
N ASP A 15 -2.01 -13.05 6.10
CA ASP A 15 -1.00 -12.39 6.92
C ASP A 15 -1.29 -10.91 7.13
N GLN A 16 -1.99 -10.28 6.19
CA GLN A 16 -2.27 -8.86 6.24
C GLN A 16 -3.26 -8.47 7.35
N VAL A 17 -3.98 -9.43 7.89
CA VAL A 17 -5.10 -9.11 8.80
C VAL A 17 -4.63 -8.34 10.02
N ARG A 18 -3.45 -8.63 10.53
CA ARG A 18 -2.94 -7.98 11.74
C ARG A 18 -2.64 -6.50 11.55
N ASN A 19 -2.26 -6.11 10.34
CA ASN A 19 -1.79 -4.76 10.08
C ASN A 19 -2.58 -4.06 8.99
N THR A 20 -3.86 -4.37 8.90
CA THR A 20 -4.80 -3.69 7.98
C THR A 20 -4.29 -3.64 6.56
N GLY A 21 -3.83 -4.76 6.08
CA GLY A 21 -3.34 -4.90 4.72
C GLY A 21 -1.84 -5.11 4.62
N TRP A 22 -1.08 -4.58 5.56
CA TRP A 22 0.39 -4.64 5.49
C TRP A 22 0.91 -5.97 6.03
N PHE A 23 1.76 -6.65 5.28
CA PHE A 23 2.26 -7.97 5.68
C PHE A 23 3.78 -8.11 5.63
N VAL A 24 4.50 -7.17 5.02
CA VAL A 24 5.96 -7.12 5.04
C VAL A 24 6.38 -5.68 5.32
N GLY A 25 7.33 -5.47 6.21
CA GLY A 25 7.84 -4.15 6.49
C GLY A 25 8.43 -4.04 7.88
N GLN A 26 8.85 -2.84 8.22
CA GLN A 26 9.49 -2.57 9.51
C GLN A 26 8.53 -2.74 10.70
N PHE A 27 7.24 -2.74 10.44
CA PHE A 27 6.22 -2.89 11.48
C PHE A 27 6.03 -4.34 11.96
N VAL A 28 6.63 -5.32 11.26
CA VAL A 28 6.58 -6.70 11.70
C VAL A 28 7.46 -6.83 12.95
N PRO A 29 6.91 -7.31 14.07
CA PRO A 29 7.58 -7.14 15.36
C PRO A 29 8.83 -8.00 15.59
N ALA A 30 8.95 -9.13 14.95
CA ALA A 30 10.06 -10.03 15.22
C ALA A 30 11.18 -9.79 14.22
N GLU A 31 12.32 -9.27 14.69
CA GLU A 31 13.42 -8.98 13.79
C GLU A 31 13.99 -10.22 13.11
N GLN A 32 13.80 -11.41 13.70
CA GLN A 32 14.24 -12.64 13.08
C GLN A 32 13.29 -13.06 11.94
N ASP A 33 12.11 -12.49 11.88
CA ASP A 33 11.13 -12.80 10.84
C ASP A 33 11.55 -12.15 9.54
N LEU A 34 11.61 -12.90 8.45
CA LEU A 34 11.98 -12.36 7.16
C LEU A 34 11.00 -11.29 6.67
N ARG A 35 9.78 -11.28 7.18
CA ARG A 35 8.82 -10.24 6.85
C ARG A 35 9.17 -8.90 7.47
N HIS A 36 10.07 -8.89 8.46
CA HIS A 36 10.55 -7.63 9.01
C HIS A 36 11.62 -7.08 8.07
N GLN A 37 11.29 -6.02 7.35
CA GLN A 37 12.18 -5.41 6.37
C GLN A 37 12.13 -3.89 6.52
N THR A 38 13.27 -3.25 6.31
CA THR A 38 13.34 -1.80 6.34
C THR A 38 13.49 -1.21 4.94
N ASP A 39 13.80 -2.02 3.96
CA ASP A 39 13.99 -1.57 2.58
C ASP A 39 12.69 -1.50 1.80
N VAL A 40 11.68 -2.23 2.24
CA VAL A 40 10.44 -2.36 1.48
C VAL A 40 9.30 -2.71 2.42
N GLU A 41 8.11 -2.29 2.06
CA GLU A 41 6.90 -2.79 2.72
C GLU A 41 5.86 -3.12 1.68
N LEU A 42 5.07 -4.15 1.97
CA LEU A 42 4.06 -4.66 1.05
C LEU A 42 2.70 -4.69 1.71
N LYS A 43 1.70 -4.29 0.94
CA LYS A 43 0.31 -4.24 1.39
C LYS A 43 -0.57 -5.05 0.45
N TRP A 44 -1.41 -5.88 1.00
CA TRP A 44 -2.46 -6.58 0.27
C TRP A 44 -3.77 -5.91 0.61
N GLY A 45 -4.19 -4.97 -0.23
CA GLY A 45 -5.37 -4.16 0.03
C GLY A 45 -6.62 -4.81 -0.52
N VAL A 46 -7.60 -5.07 0.34
CA VAL A 46 -8.89 -5.63 -0.05
C VAL A 46 -9.94 -4.56 0.19
N HIS A 47 -10.61 -4.14 -0.86
CA HIS A 47 -11.56 -3.03 -0.79
C HIS A 47 -12.89 -3.44 -1.38
N LYS A 48 -13.95 -2.96 -0.78
CA LYS A 48 -15.30 -3.21 -1.28
C LYS A 48 -15.68 -2.12 -2.28
N ASP A 49 -16.65 -2.43 -3.13
CA ASP A 49 -17.17 -1.47 -4.08
C ASP A 49 -17.51 -0.16 -3.39
N GLY A 50 -17.00 0.94 -3.92
CA GLY A 50 -17.28 2.27 -3.40
C GLY A 50 -16.39 2.71 -2.25
N GLU A 51 -15.58 1.81 -1.74
CA GLU A 51 -14.66 2.19 -0.66
C GLU A 51 -13.66 3.21 -1.21
N GLN A 52 -13.38 4.24 -0.41
CA GLN A 52 -12.55 5.32 -0.91
C GLN A 52 -11.77 5.96 0.22
N ARG A 53 -10.64 6.55 -0.15
CA ARG A 53 -9.94 7.51 0.68
C ARG A 53 -9.94 8.84 -0.08
N SER A 54 -10.91 9.68 0.23
CA SER A 54 -11.08 10.95 -0.44
C SER A 54 -10.15 12.03 0.13
N HIS A 55 -9.56 11.75 1.28
CA HIS A 55 -8.64 12.66 1.95
C HIS A 55 -7.28 12.58 1.27
N PRO A 56 -6.80 13.59 0.61
CA PRO A 56 -5.51 13.51 -0.08
C PRO A 56 -4.38 13.23 0.89
N TRP A 57 -3.42 12.45 0.44
CA TRP A 57 -2.34 11.97 1.28
C TRP A 57 -1.06 11.83 0.46
N ALA A 58 0.07 12.10 1.06
CA ALA A 58 1.36 11.91 0.42
C ALA A 58 2.25 11.05 1.32
N ASN A 59 3.07 10.20 0.69
CA ASN A 59 3.90 9.24 1.42
C ASN A 59 5.32 9.77 1.65
N GLY A 60 5.47 10.86 2.32
CA GLY A 60 6.78 11.31 2.78
C GLY A 60 7.92 11.06 1.78
N ASN A 61 8.89 10.21 2.17
CA ASN A 61 10.05 9.93 1.34
C ASN A 61 9.93 8.65 0.52
N ALA A 62 8.81 7.99 0.58
CA ALA A 62 8.68 6.68 -0.06
C ALA A 62 8.15 6.79 -1.47
N THR A 63 8.57 5.85 -2.30
CA THR A 63 8.00 5.60 -3.61
C THR A 63 7.03 4.43 -3.49
N THR A 64 5.90 4.52 -4.14
CA THR A 64 4.85 3.50 -4.06
C THR A 64 4.53 2.97 -5.44
N ILE A 65 4.38 1.65 -5.53
CA ILE A 65 3.85 0.99 -6.72
C ILE A 65 2.58 0.27 -6.29
N SER A 66 1.48 0.54 -6.98
CA SER A 66 0.23 -0.17 -6.72
C SER A 66 -0.15 -0.95 -7.97
N VAL A 67 -0.34 -2.25 -7.81
CA VAL A 67 -0.64 -3.16 -8.89
C VAL A 67 -2.04 -3.72 -8.67
N LEU A 68 -2.89 -3.60 -9.68
CA LEU A 68 -4.24 -4.12 -9.60
C LEU A 68 -4.22 -5.64 -9.76
N ILE A 69 -4.82 -6.33 -8.80
CA ILE A 69 -4.98 -7.79 -8.87
C ILE A 69 -6.39 -8.12 -9.34
N GLN A 70 -7.39 -7.37 -8.87
CA GLN A 70 -8.79 -7.64 -9.19
C GLN A 70 -9.60 -6.36 -9.03
N GLY A 71 -10.63 -6.20 -9.82
CA GLY A 71 -11.53 -5.06 -9.70
C GLY A 71 -11.06 -3.86 -10.48
N ALA A 72 -11.29 -2.67 -9.96
CA ALA A 72 -10.84 -1.44 -10.59
C ALA A 72 -10.59 -0.37 -9.52
N LEU A 73 -9.63 0.50 -9.79
CA LEU A 73 -9.25 1.54 -8.84
C LEU A 73 -9.02 2.85 -9.58
N HIS A 74 -9.70 3.91 -9.13
CA HIS A 74 -9.41 5.25 -9.58
C HIS A 74 -8.45 5.89 -8.59
N VAL A 75 -7.30 6.36 -9.06
CA VAL A 75 -6.35 7.09 -8.23
C VAL A 75 -6.28 8.50 -8.75
N THR A 76 -6.55 9.47 -7.89
CA THR A 76 -6.54 10.87 -8.27
C THR A 76 -5.32 11.53 -7.67
N PHE A 77 -4.50 12.14 -8.54
CA PHE A 77 -3.32 12.88 -8.13
C PHE A 77 -3.56 14.37 -8.28
N ASP A 78 -3.06 15.12 -7.31
CA ASP A 78 -3.07 16.58 -7.42
C ASP A 78 -1.75 16.99 -8.07
N VAL A 79 -1.84 17.52 -9.28
CA VAL A 79 -0.66 17.95 -10.03
C VAL A 79 -0.77 19.45 -10.24
N GLY A 80 -0.05 20.21 -9.40
CA GLY A 80 -0.06 21.65 -9.49
C GLY A 80 -1.43 22.27 -9.29
N GLY A 81 -2.24 21.68 -8.42
CA GLY A 81 -3.59 22.17 -8.14
C GLY A 81 -4.64 21.59 -9.07
N THR A 82 -4.25 20.78 -10.05
CA THR A 82 -5.19 20.20 -11.01
C THR A 82 -5.28 18.70 -10.77
N PRO A 83 -6.48 18.15 -10.57
CA PRO A 83 -6.63 16.71 -10.37
C PRO A 83 -6.41 15.95 -11.67
N GLN A 84 -5.65 14.86 -11.59
CA GLN A 84 -5.46 13.93 -12.69
C GLN A 84 -5.83 12.56 -12.22
N VAL A 85 -6.70 11.86 -12.95
CA VAL A 85 -7.21 10.55 -12.56
C VAL A 85 -6.54 9.48 -13.40
N VAL A 86 -5.98 8.48 -12.70
CA VAL A 86 -5.43 7.28 -13.32
C VAL A 86 -6.38 6.15 -12.96
N THR A 87 -6.81 5.38 -13.94
CA THR A 87 -7.71 4.26 -13.69
C THR A 87 -6.98 2.95 -13.95
N LEU A 88 -6.91 2.12 -12.92
CA LEU A 88 -6.41 0.75 -13.03
C LEU A 88 -7.64 -0.12 -13.21
N ARG A 89 -7.76 -0.81 -14.34
CA ARG A 89 -8.97 -1.56 -14.65
C ARG A 89 -8.75 -2.99 -15.10
N THR A 90 -7.54 -3.34 -15.43
CA THR A 90 -7.21 -4.69 -15.89
C THR A 90 -6.17 -5.28 -14.97
N GLU A 91 -6.29 -6.56 -14.69
CA GLU A 91 -5.30 -7.25 -13.85
C GLU A 91 -3.89 -6.95 -14.36
N GLY A 92 -3.02 -6.50 -13.48
CA GLY A 92 -1.67 -6.14 -13.83
C GLY A 92 -1.45 -4.67 -14.12
N ASP A 93 -2.51 -3.88 -14.28
CA ASP A 93 -2.33 -2.44 -14.41
C ASP A 93 -1.67 -1.91 -13.14
N TYR A 94 -0.76 -0.98 -13.29
CA TYR A 94 -0.11 -0.42 -12.10
C TYR A 94 0.16 1.06 -12.27
N VAL A 95 0.35 1.72 -11.14
CA VAL A 95 0.80 3.10 -11.11
C VAL A 95 1.97 3.17 -10.13
N ILE A 96 2.96 3.98 -10.46
CA ILE A 96 4.08 4.25 -9.57
C ILE A 96 4.13 5.75 -9.31
N PHE A 97 4.30 6.13 -8.05
CA PHE A 97 4.37 7.55 -7.71
C PHE A 97 5.41 7.77 -6.62
N GLY A 98 6.10 8.88 -6.77
CA GLY A 98 7.23 9.20 -5.92
C GLY A 98 6.86 9.92 -4.64
N PRO A 99 7.86 10.29 -3.85
CA PRO A 99 7.65 11.03 -2.62
C PRO A 99 6.90 12.34 -2.88
N GLY A 100 5.98 12.65 -1.99
CA GLY A 100 5.26 13.91 -2.07
C GLY A 100 4.09 13.92 -3.04
N ALA A 101 3.82 12.83 -3.75
CA ALA A 101 2.67 12.79 -4.65
C ALA A 101 1.39 12.75 -3.82
N VAL A 102 0.63 13.83 -3.87
CA VAL A 102 -0.63 13.94 -3.13
C VAL A 102 -1.71 13.19 -3.89
N HIS A 103 -2.36 12.25 -3.25
CA HIS A 103 -3.30 11.38 -3.96
C HIS A 103 -4.45 10.92 -3.08
N SER A 104 -5.50 10.49 -3.73
CA SER A 104 -6.67 9.84 -3.13
C SER A 104 -7.07 8.70 -4.05
N TRP A 105 -8.01 7.84 -3.61
CA TRP A 105 -8.40 6.71 -4.43
C TRP A 105 -9.83 6.28 -4.12
N GLU A 106 -10.41 5.56 -5.08
CA GLU A 106 -11.75 4.99 -4.94
C GLU A 106 -11.80 3.65 -5.64
N ALA A 107 -12.35 2.64 -4.98
CA ALA A 107 -12.51 1.30 -5.54
C ALA A 107 -13.83 1.21 -6.28
N VAL A 108 -13.81 0.58 -7.46
CA VAL A 108 -15.02 0.33 -8.26
C VAL A 108 -15.15 -1.18 -8.38
N GLY A 109 -16.21 -1.71 -7.78
CA GLY A 109 -16.32 -3.15 -7.61
C GLY A 109 -15.43 -3.63 -6.49
N ASP A 110 -15.54 -4.90 -6.14
CA ASP A 110 -14.66 -5.50 -5.15
C ASP A 110 -13.26 -5.55 -5.72
N THR A 111 -12.31 -4.96 -5.02
CA THR A 111 -11.00 -4.65 -5.58
C THR A 111 -9.90 -5.18 -4.68
N ILE A 112 -8.85 -5.74 -5.28
CA ILE A 112 -7.65 -6.16 -4.58
C ILE A 112 -6.46 -5.48 -5.25
N VAL A 113 -5.62 -4.84 -4.43
CA VAL A 113 -4.45 -4.10 -4.89
C VAL A 113 -3.25 -4.53 -4.09
N LEU A 114 -2.17 -4.88 -4.78
CA LEU A 114 -0.89 -5.12 -4.13
C LEU A 114 -0.09 -3.81 -4.21
N SER A 115 0.28 -3.28 -3.06
CA SER A 115 1.10 -2.07 -3.01
C SER A 115 2.48 -2.39 -2.45
N VAL A 116 3.50 -1.85 -3.10
CA VAL A 116 4.88 -1.97 -2.70
C VAL A 116 5.39 -0.57 -2.43
N ARG A 117 5.90 -0.35 -1.22
CA ARG A 117 6.41 0.96 -0.85
C ARG A 117 7.84 0.82 -0.35
N PHE A 118 8.73 1.68 -0.81
CA PHE A 118 10.12 1.61 -0.44
C PHE A 118 10.70 3.02 -0.26
N PRO A 119 11.51 3.22 0.77
CA PRO A 119 11.84 2.25 1.83
C PRO A 119 10.68 2.08 2.81
N SER A 120 10.79 1.08 3.69
CA SER A 120 9.84 0.90 4.78
C SER A 120 10.38 1.67 5.97
N VAL A 121 9.85 2.86 6.16
CA VAL A 121 10.25 3.70 7.29
C VAL A 121 8.99 4.17 7.98
N GLU A 122 9.12 4.46 9.25
CA GLU A 122 8.02 5.00 9.99
C GLU A 122 7.72 6.39 9.46
N VAL A 123 6.50 6.62 9.06
CA VAL A 123 6.08 7.88 8.48
C VAL A 123 5.06 8.49 9.40
N GLU A 124 5.18 9.79 9.62
CA GLU A 124 4.18 10.49 10.40
C GLU A 124 2.88 10.50 9.62
N ARG A 125 1.79 10.12 10.25
CA ARG A 125 0.48 10.04 9.62
C ARG A 125 -0.51 10.87 10.39
N PRO A 126 -1.53 11.41 9.73
CA PRO A 126 -2.58 12.12 10.45
C PRO A 126 -3.24 11.18 11.43
N ARG A 127 -3.51 11.68 12.62
CA ARG A 127 -4.09 10.85 13.65
C ARG A 127 -5.40 10.26 13.27
N MET A 128 -6.18 10.98 12.50
CA MET A 128 -7.46 10.52 12.13
C MET A 128 -7.44 9.58 11.00
N SER A 129 -6.34 9.37 10.36
CA SER A 129 -6.27 8.56 9.19
C SER A 129 -6.26 7.13 9.58
N SER A 130 -7.37 6.47 9.45
CA SER A 130 -7.42 5.06 9.66
C SER A 130 -7.22 4.31 8.38
N GLY A 131 -7.28 4.98 7.28
CA GLY A 131 -7.22 4.30 6.04
C GLY A 131 -5.84 4.18 5.48
N GLY A 132 -4.91 4.13 6.28
CA GLY A 132 -3.53 4.03 5.89
C GLY A 132 -3.20 3.61 4.51
#